data_dbe2616a8b0b60854d4500101c8e6904
#
_entry.id   dbe2616a8b0b60854d4500101c8e6904
#
_cell.length_a   1.000
_cell.length_b   1.000
_cell.length_c   1.000
_cell.angle_alpha   90.00
_cell.angle_beta   90.00
_cell.angle_gamma   90.00
#
_symmetry.space_group_name_H-M   'P 1'
#
loop_
_entity.id
_entity.type
_entity.pdbx_description
1 polymer ?
#
loop_
_entity_poly.entity_id
_entity_poly.type
_entity_poly.pdbx_seq_one_letter_code
_entity_poly.pdbx_strand_id
1 'polypeptide(L)'
;MAFDYGTKRIGMAVTDSLQIIATGLGTIHPKDAIEYLTKYMAAEQVELFVVGEPKQMNGSPSQSAPHVKGFITILKKNFPEIGIERMDERFTSKMAAATIAQSGFKKSDRQNKERVDTISATIILQSYLEKRNNLL
;
A
#
# COMPACT_ATOMS: atom_id res chain seq x y z
N MET A 1 2.61 -6.19 -3.94
CA MET A 1 2.69 -5.68 -2.56
C MET A 1 2.47 -4.18 -2.59
N ALA A 2 1.62 -3.68 -1.72
CA ALA A 2 1.30 -2.25 -1.66
C ALA A 2 1.67 -1.66 -0.31
N PHE A 3 1.98 -0.36 -0.32
CA PHE A 3 2.38 0.39 0.86
C PHE A 3 1.57 1.67 0.98
N ASP A 4 1.07 1.91 2.18
CA ASP A 4 0.58 3.22 2.60
C ASP A 4 1.63 3.80 3.54
N TYR A 5 2.48 4.68 3.01
CA TYR A 5 3.64 5.21 3.74
C TYR A 5 3.23 6.29 4.72
N GLY A 6 3.65 6.12 5.96
CA GLY A 6 3.59 7.14 7.00
C GLY A 6 4.94 7.27 7.68
N THR A 7 5.21 8.41 8.29
CA THR A 7 6.48 8.65 8.98
C THR A 7 6.63 7.82 10.24
N LYS A 8 5.53 7.37 10.82
CA LYS A 8 5.53 6.54 12.03
C LYS A 8 5.28 5.07 11.73
N ARG A 9 4.47 4.78 10.70
CA ARG A 9 4.06 3.44 10.34
C ARG A 9 3.86 3.36 8.84
N ILE A 10 4.21 2.22 8.26
CA ILE A 10 3.89 1.88 6.87
C ILE A 10 2.88 0.75 6.90
N GLY A 11 1.68 1.00 6.35
CA GLY A 11 0.71 -0.07 6.13
C GLY A 11 1.09 -0.90 4.93
N MET A 12 0.87 -2.21 5.00
CA MET A 12 1.26 -3.14 3.93
C MET A 12 0.13 -4.06 3.57
N ALA A 13 0.04 -4.40 2.29
CA ALA A 13 -0.88 -5.39 1.77
C ALA A 13 -0.23 -6.20 0.66
N VAL A 14 -0.69 -7.43 0.47
CA VAL A 14 -0.18 -8.33 -0.56
C VAL A 14 -1.34 -8.97 -1.30
N THR A 15 -1.08 -9.44 -2.53
CA THR A 15 -2.04 -10.24 -3.25
C THR A 15 -1.79 -11.72 -3.04
N ASP A 16 -2.79 -12.54 -3.36
CA ASP A 16 -2.60 -13.97 -3.59
C ASP A 16 -1.70 -14.18 -4.83
N SER A 17 -1.27 -15.42 -5.05
CA SER A 17 -0.39 -15.76 -6.18
C SER A 17 -1.03 -15.49 -7.54
N LEU A 18 -2.36 -15.51 -7.61
CA LEU A 18 -3.11 -15.23 -8.85
C LEU A 18 -3.39 -13.73 -9.02
N GLN A 19 -3.00 -12.89 -8.07
CA GLN A 19 -3.19 -11.45 -8.09
C GLN A 19 -4.66 -11.02 -8.27
N ILE A 20 -5.55 -11.70 -7.55
CA ILE A 20 -6.99 -11.45 -7.61
C ILE A 20 -7.47 -10.65 -6.40
N ILE A 21 -6.99 -10.98 -5.21
CA ILE A 21 -7.48 -10.45 -3.95
C ILE A 21 -6.34 -9.78 -3.17
N ALA A 22 -6.60 -8.56 -2.68
CA ALA A 22 -5.69 -7.86 -1.79
C ALA A 22 -5.99 -8.24 -0.33
N THR A 23 -4.94 -8.53 0.43
CA THR A 23 -5.03 -8.90 1.84
C THR A 23 -4.06 -8.05 2.66
N GLY A 24 -4.52 -7.53 3.78
CA GLY A 24 -3.66 -6.75 4.68
C GLY A 24 -2.58 -7.61 5.31
N LEU A 25 -1.36 -7.10 5.33
CA LEU A 25 -0.21 -7.80 5.90
C LEU A 25 0.17 -7.26 7.28
N GLY A 26 -0.20 -6.02 7.58
CA GLY A 26 0.12 -5.37 8.83
C GLY A 26 0.84 -4.05 8.64
N THR A 27 1.48 -3.58 9.70
CA THR A 27 2.26 -2.34 9.66
C THR A 27 3.69 -2.58 10.14
N ILE A 28 4.57 -1.65 9.76
CA ILE A 28 5.98 -1.71 10.14
C ILE A 28 6.49 -0.27 10.30
N HIS A 29 7.45 -0.07 11.20
CA HIS A 29 8.12 1.23 11.31
C HIS A 29 9.03 1.44 10.09
N PRO A 30 9.08 2.67 9.53
CA PRO A 30 9.92 2.93 8.34
C PRO A 30 11.37 2.50 8.48
N LYS A 31 11.97 2.63 9.66
CA LYS A 31 13.36 2.23 9.89
C LYS A 31 13.59 0.73 9.74
N ASP A 32 12.55 -0.09 9.88
CA ASP A 32 12.64 -1.54 9.82
C ASP A 32 12.21 -2.09 8.47
N ALA A 33 11.77 -1.22 7.54
CA ALA A 33 11.15 -1.63 6.29
C ALA A 33 12.06 -2.49 5.43
N ILE A 34 13.31 -2.10 5.23
CA ILE A 34 14.22 -2.82 4.34
C ILE A 34 14.58 -4.19 4.92
N GLU A 35 14.82 -4.27 6.22
CA GLU A 35 15.07 -5.55 6.87
C GLU A 35 13.88 -6.49 6.77
N TYR A 36 12.68 -5.97 7.03
CA TYR A 36 11.44 -6.74 6.92
C TYR A 36 11.24 -7.25 5.50
N LEU A 37 11.37 -6.38 4.49
CA LEU A 37 11.16 -6.74 3.10
C LEU A 37 12.19 -7.75 2.62
N THR A 38 13.44 -7.62 3.05
CA THR A 38 14.49 -8.57 2.70
C THR A 38 14.13 -9.98 3.20
N LYS A 39 13.66 -10.09 4.45
CA LYS A 39 13.22 -11.36 5.02
C LYS A 39 11.97 -11.89 4.35
N TYR A 40 11.00 -11.00 4.09
CA TYR A 40 9.75 -11.38 3.43
C TYR A 40 10.00 -11.93 2.03
N MET A 41 10.84 -11.24 1.25
CA MET A 41 11.14 -11.63 -0.14
C MET A 41 12.04 -12.85 -0.24
N ALA A 42 12.70 -13.24 0.84
CA ALA A 42 13.43 -14.51 0.88
C ALA A 42 12.47 -15.71 0.91
N ALA A 43 11.26 -15.52 1.43
CA ALA A 43 10.27 -16.59 1.55
C ALA A 43 9.13 -16.48 0.53
N GLU A 44 8.79 -15.24 0.10
CA GLU A 44 7.65 -14.96 -0.76
C GLU A 44 8.09 -14.19 -2.00
N GLN A 45 7.50 -14.52 -3.13
CA GLN A 45 7.80 -13.83 -4.38
C GLN A 45 7.01 -12.52 -4.48
N VAL A 46 7.71 -11.42 -4.76
CA VAL A 46 7.09 -10.11 -4.98
C VAL A 46 7.50 -9.63 -6.37
N GLU A 47 6.52 -9.34 -7.23
CA GLU A 47 6.77 -8.89 -8.59
C GLU A 47 6.77 -7.38 -8.74
N LEU A 48 5.99 -6.69 -7.91
CA LEU A 48 5.75 -5.25 -8.06
C LEU A 48 5.47 -4.63 -6.70
N PHE A 49 6.01 -3.44 -6.49
CA PHE A 49 5.63 -2.57 -5.39
C PHE A 49 4.65 -1.50 -5.89
N VAL A 50 3.54 -1.32 -5.18
CA VAL A 50 2.58 -0.25 -5.42
C VAL A 50 2.62 0.68 -4.22
N VAL A 51 2.96 1.94 -4.45
CA VAL A 51 3.08 2.93 -3.37
C VAL A 51 1.96 3.95 -3.52
N GLY A 52 1.15 4.10 -2.47
CA GLY A 52 0.12 5.13 -2.44
C GLY A 52 0.74 6.51 -2.51
N GLU A 53 0.20 7.35 -3.37
CA GLU A 53 0.68 8.72 -3.54
C GLU A 53 -0.36 9.68 -2.95
N PRO A 54 -0.10 10.22 -1.73
CA PRO A 54 -1.03 11.16 -1.12
C PRO A 54 -0.97 12.49 -1.87
N LYS A 55 -2.13 12.95 -2.33
CA LYS A 55 -2.30 14.26 -2.99
C LYS A 55 -3.42 15.02 -2.35
N GLN A 56 -3.35 16.36 -2.44
CA GLN A 56 -4.48 17.21 -2.06
C GLN A 56 -5.59 17.08 -3.10
N MET A 57 -6.80 17.46 -2.72
CA MET A 57 -7.96 17.33 -3.60
C MET A 57 -7.80 18.06 -4.92
N ASN A 58 -7.02 19.14 -4.95
CA ASN A 58 -6.74 19.90 -6.18
C ASN A 58 -5.63 19.29 -7.06
N GLY A 59 -5.07 18.14 -6.67
CA GLY A 59 -4.02 17.46 -7.42
C GLY A 59 -2.60 17.85 -7.06
N SER A 60 -2.41 18.86 -6.20
CA SER A 60 -1.08 19.25 -5.76
C SER A 60 -0.50 18.22 -4.77
N PRO A 61 0.85 18.10 -4.66
CA PRO A 61 1.47 17.20 -3.71
C PRO A 61 1.08 17.54 -2.27
N SER A 62 0.89 16.52 -1.44
CA SER A 62 0.67 16.68 0.00
C SER A 62 1.98 16.98 0.73
N GLN A 63 1.88 17.32 2.02
CA GLN A 63 3.06 17.55 2.85
C GLN A 63 3.91 16.29 3.04
N SER A 64 3.31 15.10 2.90
CA SER A 64 4.03 13.83 3.02
C SER A 64 4.71 13.39 1.73
N ALA A 65 4.48 14.08 0.60
CA ALA A 65 5.04 13.69 -0.69
C ALA A 65 6.57 13.54 -0.69
N PRO A 66 7.36 14.44 -0.06
CA PRO A 66 8.82 14.24 0.00
C PRO A 66 9.23 12.96 0.73
N HIS A 67 8.50 12.58 1.79
CA HIS A 67 8.78 11.37 2.54
C HIS A 67 8.48 10.12 1.72
N VAL A 68 7.38 10.13 0.98
CA VAL A 68 7.01 9.04 0.06
C VAL A 68 8.07 8.89 -1.04
N LYS A 69 8.51 10.00 -1.62
CA LYS A 69 9.56 9.99 -2.63
C LYS A 69 10.86 9.40 -2.09
N GLY A 70 11.23 9.75 -0.86
CA GLY A 70 12.40 9.19 -0.18
C GLY A 70 12.28 7.68 0.01
N PHE A 71 11.12 7.20 0.42
CA PHE A 71 10.85 5.78 0.57
C PHE A 71 11.01 5.04 -0.76
N ILE A 72 10.45 5.59 -1.84
CA ILE A 72 10.57 5.00 -3.17
C ILE A 72 12.05 4.92 -3.60
N THR A 73 12.84 5.95 -3.32
CA THR A 73 14.27 5.96 -3.60
C THR A 73 14.98 4.82 -2.87
N ILE A 74 14.64 4.60 -1.60
CA ILE A 74 15.22 3.52 -0.80
C ILE A 74 14.83 2.15 -1.36
N LEU A 75 13.56 1.98 -1.76
CA LEU A 75 13.11 0.73 -2.38
C LEU A 75 13.86 0.44 -3.67
N LYS A 76 14.05 1.44 -4.53
CA LYS A 76 14.79 1.27 -5.80
C LYS A 76 16.23 0.88 -5.57
N LYS A 77 16.85 1.46 -4.55
CA LYS A 77 18.25 1.20 -4.21
C LYS A 77 18.44 -0.23 -3.71
N ASN A 78 17.55 -0.73 -2.87
CA ASN A 78 17.67 -2.03 -2.23
C ASN A 78 17.06 -3.18 -3.04
N PHE A 79 16.07 -2.89 -3.88
CA PHE A 79 15.37 -3.89 -4.69
C PHE A 79 15.26 -3.40 -6.13
N PRO A 80 16.40 -3.24 -6.83
CA PRO A 80 16.39 -2.63 -8.18
C PRO A 80 15.67 -3.46 -9.23
N GLU A 81 15.49 -4.76 -9.01
CA GLU A 81 14.80 -5.66 -9.93
C GLU A 81 13.29 -5.62 -9.80
N ILE A 82 12.75 -5.00 -8.73
CA ILE A 82 11.31 -4.91 -8.51
C ILE A 82 10.79 -3.59 -9.06
N GLY A 83 9.79 -3.66 -9.93
CA GLY A 83 9.13 -2.46 -10.45
C GLY A 83 8.35 -1.73 -9.35
N ILE A 84 8.23 -0.42 -9.50
CA ILE A 84 7.48 0.41 -8.56
C ILE A 84 6.45 1.23 -9.35
N GLU A 85 5.20 1.12 -8.96
CA GLU A 85 4.13 1.95 -9.47
C GLU A 85 3.53 2.79 -8.36
N ARG A 86 3.06 3.99 -8.72
CA ARG A 86 2.39 4.90 -7.79
C ARG A 86 0.89 4.86 -8.04
N MET A 87 0.12 4.87 -6.96
CA MET A 87 -1.33 4.93 -7.02
C MET A 87 -1.81 6.20 -6.34
N ASP A 88 -2.50 7.05 -7.09
CA ASP A 88 -3.07 8.29 -6.55
C ASP A 88 -4.19 7.95 -5.57
N GLU A 89 -4.00 8.28 -4.30
CA GLU A 89 -4.95 7.93 -3.24
C GLU A 89 -6.28 8.69 -3.34
N ARG A 90 -6.33 9.81 -4.10
CA ARG A 90 -7.60 10.52 -4.34
C ARG A 90 -8.59 9.67 -5.12
N PHE A 91 -8.10 8.77 -5.95
CA PHE A 91 -8.93 7.91 -6.80
C PHE A 91 -9.05 6.50 -6.26
N THR A 92 -8.89 6.33 -4.96
CA THR A 92 -9.14 5.07 -4.28
C THR A 92 -10.58 4.64 -4.58
N SER A 93 -10.76 3.40 -5.03
CA SER A 93 -12.05 2.89 -5.44
C SER A 93 -13.06 2.93 -4.28
N LYS A 94 -14.19 3.59 -4.51
CA LYS A 94 -15.28 3.60 -3.54
C LYS A 94 -15.83 2.19 -3.34
N MET A 95 -15.84 1.39 -4.39
CA MET A 95 -16.29 0.00 -4.32
C MET A 95 -15.34 -0.84 -3.46
N ALA A 96 -14.03 -0.69 -3.63
CA ALA A 96 -13.05 -1.38 -2.80
C ALA A 96 -13.20 -0.98 -1.34
N ALA A 97 -13.34 0.30 -1.07
CA ALA A 97 -13.56 0.82 0.28
C ALA A 97 -14.84 0.26 0.90
N ALA A 98 -15.93 0.24 0.15
CA ALA A 98 -17.21 -0.30 0.61
C ALA A 98 -17.10 -1.80 0.89
N THR A 99 -16.44 -2.55 0.02
CA THR A 99 -16.25 -4.00 0.20
C THR A 99 -15.46 -4.29 1.48
N ILE A 100 -14.39 -3.55 1.72
CA ILE A 100 -13.58 -3.70 2.93
C ILE A 100 -14.38 -3.29 4.16
N ALA A 101 -15.14 -2.22 4.09
CA ALA A 101 -16.00 -1.78 5.20
C ALA A 101 -17.06 -2.81 5.55
N GLN A 102 -17.60 -3.52 4.56
CA GLN A 102 -18.62 -4.55 4.77
C GLN A 102 -18.03 -5.88 5.24
N SER A 103 -16.73 -6.09 5.13
CA SER A 103 -16.09 -7.37 5.46
C SER A 103 -15.80 -7.56 6.95
N GLY A 104 -16.47 -6.79 7.83
CA GLY A 104 -16.46 -7.05 9.26
C GLY A 104 -15.49 -6.18 10.08
N PHE A 105 -14.98 -5.11 9.52
CA PHE A 105 -14.20 -4.16 10.31
C PHE A 105 -15.12 -3.40 11.26
N LYS A 106 -14.99 -3.68 12.56
CA LYS A 106 -15.78 -3.03 13.60
C LYS A 106 -15.29 -1.58 13.80
N LYS A 107 -16.15 -0.77 14.43
CA LYS A 107 -15.78 0.61 14.78
C LYS A 107 -14.49 0.67 15.61
N SER A 108 -14.30 -0.28 16.52
CA SER A 108 -13.06 -0.38 17.32
C SER A 108 -11.82 -0.60 16.44
N ASP A 109 -11.94 -1.34 15.35
CA ASP A 109 -10.83 -1.57 14.42
C ASP A 109 -10.46 -0.30 13.67
N ARG A 110 -11.46 0.55 13.36
CA ARG A 110 -11.23 1.84 12.69
C ARG A 110 -10.54 2.86 13.59
N GLN A 111 -10.61 2.69 14.91
CA GLN A 111 -9.93 3.56 15.86
C GLN A 111 -8.48 3.14 16.13
N ASN A 112 -8.12 1.92 15.76
CA ASN A 112 -6.74 1.45 15.87
C ASN A 112 -5.96 1.93 14.63
N LYS A 113 -4.98 2.81 14.83
CA LYS A 113 -4.22 3.42 13.74
C LYS A 113 -3.46 2.39 12.89
N GLU A 114 -2.94 1.34 13.49
CA GLU A 114 -2.25 0.29 12.77
C GLU A 114 -3.18 -0.45 11.83
N ARG A 115 -4.41 -0.74 12.27
CA ARG A 115 -5.42 -1.38 11.43
C ARG A 115 -5.89 -0.46 10.32
N VAL A 116 -6.03 0.84 10.61
CA VAL A 116 -6.41 1.83 9.60
C VAL A 116 -5.35 1.88 8.49
N ASP A 117 -4.08 1.91 8.86
CA ASP A 117 -2.97 1.94 7.89
C ASP A 117 -2.93 0.66 7.05
N THR A 118 -3.20 -0.49 7.66
CA THR A 118 -3.30 -1.77 6.96
C THR A 118 -4.48 -1.79 5.99
N ILE A 119 -5.63 -1.27 6.41
CA ILE A 119 -6.82 -1.15 5.55
C ILE A 119 -6.51 -0.22 4.37
N SER A 120 -5.86 0.90 4.62
CA SER A 120 -5.48 1.86 3.57
C SER A 120 -4.59 1.20 2.52
N ALA A 121 -3.58 0.44 2.93
CA ALA A 121 -2.71 -0.30 2.02
C ALA A 121 -3.49 -1.34 1.21
N THR A 122 -4.45 -2.02 1.84
CA THR A 122 -5.30 -3.01 1.17
C THR A 122 -6.18 -2.35 0.12
N ILE A 123 -6.75 -1.18 0.44
CA ILE A 123 -7.56 -0.40 -0.51
C ILE A 123 -6.71 0.06 -1.69
N ILE A 124 -5.51 0.55 -1.44
CA ILE A 124 -4.57 0.96 -2.49
C ILE A 124 -4.32 -0.21 -3.45
N LEU A 125 -4.03 -1.38 -2.91
CA LEU A 125 -3.72 -2.55 -3.73
C LEU A 125 -4.94 -3.03 -4.50
N GLN A 126 -6.10 -3.09 -3.87
CA GLN A 126 -7.34 -3.51 -4.53
C GLN A 126 -7.72 -2.54 -5.65
N SER A 127 -7.56 -1.25 -5.42
CA SER A 127 -7.81 -0.22 -6.43
C SER A 127 -6.85 -0.35 -7.61
N TYR A 128 -5.58 -0.66 -7.34
CA TYR A 128 -4.61 -0.93 -8.39
C TYR A 128 -5.00 -2.14 -9.24
N LEU A 129 -5.43 -3.23 -8.61
CA LEU A 129 -5.87 -4.43 -9.33
C LEU A 129 -7.09 -4.14 -10.21
N GLU A 130 -8.05 -3.39 -9.71
CA GLU A 130 -9.22 -2.99 -10.50
C GLU A 130 -8.84 -2.14 -11.69
N LYS A 131 -7.98 -1.14 -11.49
CA LYS A 131 -7.50 -0.27 -12.56
C LYS A 131 -6.77 -1.07 -13.64
N ARG A 132 -5.91 -1.98 -13.24
CA ARG A 132 -5.17 -2.83 -14.17
C ARG A 132 -6.11 -3.70 -15.00
N ASN A 133 -7.11 -4.31 -14.35
CA ASN A 133 -8.06 -5.19 -15.03
C ASN A 133 -9.00 -4.44 -15.97
N ASN A 134 -9.35 -3.20 -15.64
CA ASN A 134 -10.23 -2.37 -16.46
C ASN A 134 -9.52 -1.80 -17.69
N LEU A 135 -8.19 -1.81 -17.72
CA LEU A 135 -7.41 -1.36 -18.86
C LEU A 135 -7.20 -2.48 -19.91
N LEU A 136 -7.59 -3.67 -19.56
CA LEU A 136 -7.55 -4.82 -20.45
C LEU A 136 -8.89 -4.98 -21.18
#